data_a17b6432125de7efbc7f0a77e7168d21
#
_entry.id   a17b6432125de7efbc7f0a77e7168d21
#
_cell.length_a   1.000
_cell.length_b   1.000
_cell.length_c   1.000
_cell.angle_alpha   90.00
_cell.angle_beta   90.00
_cell.angle_gamma   90.00
#
_symmetry.space_group_name_H-M   'P 1'
#
loop_
_entity.id
_entity.type
_entity.pdbx_description
1 polymer ?
#
loop_
_entity_poly.entity_id
_entity_poly.type
_entity_poly.pdbx_seq_one_letter_code
_entity_poly.pdbx_strand_id
1 'polypeptide(L)'
;MRIKPFYKLRQIAGQTIIVKQGASSTDLTYIIYLNDTAKLLYEELYGKEFTLEDAASILIDNYDISHELAIKDATQWAEELKNCEVLE
;
A
#
# COMPACT_ATOMS: atom_id res chain seq x y z
N MET A 1 8.37 9.02 2.59
CA MET A 1 7.88 8.12 1.52
C MET A 1 6.58 8.65 0.96
N ARG A 2 6.35 8.40 -0.28
CA ARG A 2 5.11 8.83 -0.95
C ARG A 2 4.71 7.80 -1.99
N ILE A 3 3.42 7.49 -2.06
CA ILE A 3 2.88 6.60 -3.10
C ILE A 3 2.82 7.39 -4.40
N LYS A 4 3.35 6.80 -5.47
CA LYS A 4 3.37 7.46 -6.78
C LYS A 4 1.94 7.66 -7.29
N PRO A 5 1.62 8.83 -7.87
CA PRO A 5 0.24 9.16 -8.24
C PRO A 5 -0.32 8.35 -9.42
N PHE A 6 0.52 7.59 -10.11
CA PHE A 6 0.11 6.81 -11.27
C PHE A 6 -0.56 5.49 -10.92
N TYR A 7 -0.60 5.12 -9.65
CA TYR A 7 -1.10 3.84 -9.18
C TYR A 7 -2.44 4.03 -8.50
N LYS A 8 -3.39 3.16 -8.80
CA LYS A 8 -4.74 3.22 -8.23
C LYS A 8 -5.18 1.86 -7.76
N LEU A 9 -6.08 1.87 -6.78
CA LEU A 9 -6.73 0.66 -6.31
C LEU A 9 -7.87 0.27 -7.23
N ARG A 10 -8.00 -1.02 -7.48
CA ARG A 10 -9.14 -1.60 -8.17
C ARG A 10 -9.58 -2.87 -7.47
N GLN A 11 -10.87 -3.16 -7.54
CA GLN A 11 -11.40 -4.42 -7.02
C GLN A 11 -11.84 -5.28 -8.21
N ILE A 12 -11.26 -6.47 -8.29
CA ILE A 12 -11.56 -7.42 -9.35
C ILE A 12 -11.76 -8.79 -8.70
N ALA A 13 -12.92 -9.41 -8.95
CA ALA A 13 -13.25 -10.75 -8.43
C ALA A 13 -13.11 -10.85 -6.91
N GLY A 14 -13.49 -9.80 -6.18
CA GLY A 14 -13.42 -9.77 -4.72
C GLY A 14 -12.05 -9.48 -4.15
N GLN A 15 -11.05 -9.24 -4.99
CA GLN A 15 -9.68 -8.92 -4.56
C GLN A 15 -9.36 -7.45 -4.82
N THR A 16 -8.59 -6.87 -3.92
CA THR A 16 -8.08 -5.50 -4.08
C THR A 16 -6.68 -5.57 -4.68
N ILE A 17 -6.48 -4.85 -5.78
CA ILE A 17 -5.19 -4.80 -6.46
C ILE A 17 -4.77 -3.36 -6.72
N ILE A 18 -3.47 -3.15 -6.88
CA ILE A 18 -2.90 -1.89 -7.35
C ILE A 18 -2.59 -2.04 -8.82
N VAL A 19 -3.07 -1.11 -9.65
CA VAL A 19 -2.76 -1.09 -11.08
C VAL A 19 -2.15 0.25 -11.44
N LYS A 20 -1.20 0.23 -12.39
CA LYS A 20 -0.60 1.44 -12.91
C LYS A 20 -1.57 2.10 -13.88
N GLN A 21 -1.96 3.34 -13.58
CA GLN A 21 -2.85 4.11 -14.43
C GLN A 21 -2.13 4.50 -15.72
N GLY A 22 -2.81 4.36 -16.85
CA GLY A 22 -2.24 4.69 -18.15
C GLY A 22 -1.40 3.59 -18.78
N ALA A 23 -1.18 2.48 -18.07
CA ALA A 23 -0.50 1.33 -18.67
C ALA A 23 -1.42 0.68 -19.70
N SER A 24 -0.83 0.14 -20.77
CA SER A 24 -1.60 -0.63 -21.73
C SER A 24 -2.12 -1.91 -21.08
N SER A 25 -3.21 -2.46 -21.61
CA SER A 25 -3.80 -3.68 -21.07
C SER A 25 -2.85 -4.90 -21.11
N THR A 26 -1.76 -4.79 -21.83
CA THR A 26 -0.74 -5.84 -21.92
C THR A 26 0.34 -5.71 -20.86
N ASP A 27 0.40 -4.61 -20.14
CA ASP A 27 1.42 -4.37 -19.12
C ASP A 27 0.89 -4.78 -17.75
N LEU A 28 0.88 -6.10 -17.49
CA LEU A 28 0.37 -6.67 -16.25
C LEU A 28 1.45 -6.85 -15.18
N THR A 29 2.66 -6.33 -15.41
CA THR A 29 3.79 -6.55 -14.51
C THR A 29 3.68 -5.80 -13.18
N TYR A 30 2.70 -4.88 -13.05
CA TYR A 30 2.55 -4.02 -11.88
C TYR A 30 1.27 -4.29 -11.10
N ILE A 31 0.73 -5.51 -11.17
CA ILE A 31 -0.44 -5.87 -10.37
C ILE A 31 0.04 -6.38 -9.01
N ILE A 32 -0.44 -5.73 -7.95
CA ILE A 32 -0.12 -6.10 -6.58
C ILE A 32 -1.43 -6.42 -5.86
N TYR A 33 -1.50 -7.60 -5.26
CA TYR A 33 -2.67 -7.98 -4.46
C TYR A 33 -2.51 -7.46 -3.04
N LEU A 34 -3.54 -6.80 -2.53
CA LEU A 34 -3.53 -6.22 -1.19
C LEU A 34 -4.52 -6.94 -0.29
N ASN A 35 -4.09 -7.27 0.93
CA ASN A 35 -5.01 -7.65 1.99
C ASN A 35 -5.67 -6.40 2.58
N ASP A 36 -6.58 -6.58 3.53
CA ASP A 36 -7.35 -5.47 4.11
C ASP A 36 -6.45 -4.44 4.79
N THR A 37 -5.41 -4.88 5.48
CA THR A 37 -4.46 -4.02 6.16
C THR A 37 -3.68 -3.17 5.16
N ALA A 38 -3.18 -3.79 4.10
CA ALA A 38 -2.43 -3.10 3.05
C ALA A 38 -3.31 -2.10 2.31
N LYS A 39 -4.57 -2.46 2.08
CA LYS A 39 -5.54 -1.57 1.45
C LYS A 39 -5.78 -0.32 2.31
N LEU A 40 -5.96 -0.51 3.62
CA LEU A 40 -6.16 0.60 4.55
C LEU A 40 -4.98 1.55 4.51
N LEU A 41 -3.76 1.04 4.60
CA LEU A 41 -2.56 1.87 4.55
C LEU A 41 -2.46 2.64 3.24
N TYR A 42 -2.75 1.99 2.13
CA TYR A 42 -2.71 2.64 0.82
C TYR A 42 -3.71 3.78 0.74
N GLU A 43 -4.96 3.56 1.15
CA GLU A 43 -6.01 4.57 1.09
C GLU A 43 -5.71 5.77 2.00
N GLU A 44 -5.22 5.50 3.22
CA GLU A 44 -4.96 6.55 4.20
C GLU A 44 -3.74 7.39 3.86
N LEU A 45 -2.73 6.80 3.21
CA LEU A 45 -1.46 7.47 2.94
C LEU A 45 -1.31 7.97 1.51
N TYR A 46 -2.25 7.64 0.63
CA TYR A 46 -2.21 8.07 -0.76
C TYR A 46 -2.22 9.59 -0.85
N GLY A 47 -1.30 10.12 -1.65
CA GLY A 47 -1.21 11.56 -1.85
C GLY A 47 -0.54 12.33 -0.73
N LYS A 48 0.03 11.63 0.26
CA LYS A 48 0.69 12.25 1.41
C LYS A 48 2.13 11.80 1.52
N GLU A 49 2.98 12.69 2.02
CA GLU A 49 4.31 12.30 2.48
C GLU A 49 4.17 11.60 3.83
N PHE A 50 4.79 10.45 4.00
CA PHE A 50 4.63 9.68 5.24
C PHE A 50 5.92 8.94 5.62
N THR A 51 5.95 8.50 6.89
CA THR A 51 7.04 7.67 7.43
C THR A 51 6.47 6.31 7.83
N LEU A 52 7.36 5.37 8.17
CA LEU A 52 6.92 4.07 8.71
C LEU A 52 6.16 4.24 10.02
N GLU A 53 6.52 5.23 10.85
CA GLU A 53 5.76 5.54 12.07
C GLU A 53 4.34 5.99 11.76
N ASP A 54 4.14 6.77 10.72
CA ASP A 54 2.82 7.19 10.29
C ASP A 54 1.96 5.99 9.90
N ALA A 55 2.54 5.07 9.12
CA ALA A 55 1.85 3.85 8.73
C ALA A 55 1.53 2.96 9.94
N ALA A 56 2.49 2.81 10.85
CA ALA A 56 2.27 2.05 12.08
C ALA A 56 1.17 2.64 12.94
N SER A 57 1.09 3.97 13.04
CA SER A 57 0.03 4.66 13.79
C SER A 57 -1.35 4.34 13.23
N ILE A 58 -1.49 4.27 11.91
CA ILE A 58 -2.75 3.90 11.30
C ILE A 58 -3.15 2.48 11.69
N LEU A 59 -2.20 1.56 11.70
CA LEU A 59 -2.47 0.18 12.09
C LEU A 59 -2.87 0.07 13.57
N ILE A 60 -2.20 0.79 14.44
CA ILE A 60 -2.52 0.81 15.88
C ILE A 60 -3.91 1.38 16.10
N ASP A 61 -4.27 2.46 15.40
CA ASP A 61 -5.58 3.12 15.55
C ASP A 61 -6.74 2.25 15.07
N ASN A 62 -6.51 1.37 14.11
CA ASN A 62 -7.56 0.56 13.50
C ASN A 62 -7.56 -0.89 13.96
N TYR A 63 -6.46 -1.38 14.51
CA TYR A 63 -6.31 -2.75 14.98
C TYR A 63 -5.69 -2.75 16.36
N ASP A 64 -6.10 -3.66 17.20
CA ASP A 64 -5.55 -3.77 18.55
C ASP A 64 -4.25 -4.57 18.54
N ILE A 65 -3.18 -3.93 18.05
CA ILE A 65 -1.86 -4.55 17.93
C ILE A 65 -0.80 -3.69 18.60
N SER A 66 0.33 -4.33 18.97
CA SER A 66 1.45 -3.62 19.57
C SER A 66 2.17 -2.73 18.55
N HIS A 67 2.89 -1.73 19.07
CA HIS A 67 3.71 -0.85 18.22
C HIS A 67 4.75 -1.67 17.44
N GLU A 68 5.37 -2.64 18.09
CA GLU A 68 6.38 -3.49 17.46
C GLU A 68 5.82 -4.24 16.26
N LEU A 69 4.65 -4.84 16.41
CA LEU A 69 3.99 -5.55 15.32
C LEU A 69 3.56 -4.58 14.22
N ALA A 70 3.06 -3.40 14.59
CA ALA A 70 2.64 -2.39 13.63
C ALA A 70 3.81 -1.91 12.78
N ILE A 71 4.98 -1.67 13.37
CA ILE A 71 6.19 -1.28 12.63
C ILE A 71 6.64 -2.40 11.69
N LYS A 72 6.60 -3.64 12.16
CA LYS A 72 6.98 -4.79 11.33
C LYS A 72 6.08 -4.89 10.10
N ASP A 73 4.78 -4.80 10.29
CA ASP A 73 3.81 -4.90 9.21
C ASP A 73 3.92 -3.72 8.25
N ALA A 74 4.12 -2.50 8.77
CA ALA A 74 4.30 -1.31 7.95
C ALA A 74 5.58 -1.41 7.12
N THR A 75 6.65 -1.91 7.70
CA THR A 75 7.93 -2.09 7.00
C THR A 75 7.77 -3.08 5.85
N GLN A 76 7.12 -4.20 6.10
CA GLN A 76 6.89 -5.22 5.07
C GLN A 76 6.04 -4.66 3.92
N TRP A 77 4.98 -3.95 4.26
CA TRP A 77 4.12 -3.29 3.25
C TRP A 77 4.92 -2.30 2.40
N ALA A 78 5.72 -1.45 3.04
CA ALA A 78 6.52 -0.45 2.34
C ALA A 78 7.57 -1.10 1.43
N GLU A 79 8.20 -2.17 1.89
CA GLU A 79 9.18 -2.90 1.08
C GLU A 79 8.55 -3.53 -0.16
N GLU A 80 7.37 -4.11 -0.01
CA GLU A 80 6.64 -4.68 -1.15
C GLU A 80 6.32 -3.61 -2.19
N LEU A 81 5.82 -2.45 -1.75
CA LEU A 81 5.51 -1.34 -2.66
C LEU A 81 6.77 -0.79 -3.31
N LYS A 82 7.87 -0.70 -2.55
CA LYS A 82 9.15 -0.22 -3.08
C LYS A 82 9.71 -1.16 -4.14
N ASN A 83 9.63 -2.46 -3.90
CA ASN A 83 10.10 -3.47 -4.85
C ASN A 83 9.31 -3.45 -6.16
N CYS A 84 8.05 -3.05 -6.10
CA CYS A 84 7.20 -2.91 -7.28
C CYS A 84 7.20 -1.49 -7.84
N GLU A 85 8.07 -0.63 -7.34
CA GLU A 85 8.23 0.76 -7.79
C GLU A 85 6.99 1.63 -7.60
N VAL A 86 6.16 1.29 -6.62
CA VAL A 86 4.96 2.08 -6.29
C VAL A 86 5.31 3.26 -5.37
N LEU A 87 6.36 3.15 -4.57
CA LEU A 87 6.83 4.24 -3.71
C LEU A 87 7.93 5.05 -4.39
N GLU A 88 7.87 6.36 -4.17
CA GLU A 88 8.96 7.26 -4.55
C GLU A 88 10.15 7.11 -3.61
#